data_6c0ea61b61412f305ea1887d580d7c11
#
_entry.id   6c0ea61b61412f305ea1887d580d7c11
#
_cell.length_a   1.000
_cell.length_b   1.000
_cell.length_c   1.000
_cell.angle_alpha   90.00
_cell.angle_beta   90.00
_cell.angle_gamma   90.00
#
_symmetry.space_group_name_H-M   'P 1'
#
loop_
_entity.id
_entity.type
_entity.pdbx_description
1 polymer ?
#
loop_
_entity_poly.entity_id
_entity_poly.type
_entity_poly.pdbx_seq_one_letter_code
_entity_poly.pdbx_strand_id
1 'polypeptide(L)'
;MKAYLSEYLGTTFLLMIVVGSGIMGQSLSDNDSITLLANTIATGSGLIVLIWMFGKISGAHFNPAVSVVMFANGELSSRNFILYGLLQVSGAISGTLLANYMFGLDALQVSINSRSGLNLYISEVVATFGLLLVILRVRTVCLLYTSDAADERSSVDLGGRR
;
A
#
# COMPACT_ATOMS: atom_id res chain seq x y z
N MET A 1 -6.36 -14.24 -11.77
CA MET A 1 -7.47 -13.25 -11.76
C MET A 1 -7.65 -12.59 -10.40
N LYS A 2 -7.75 -13.34 -9.29
CA LYS A 2 -7.92 -12.78 -7.92
C LYS A 2 -6.81 -11.80 -7.54
N ALA A 3 -5.53 -12.10 -7.80
CA ALA A 3 -4.39 -11.24 -7.47
C ALA A 3 -4.47 -9.88 -8.19
N TYR A 4 -4.82 -9.88 -9.47
CA TYR A 4 -4.96 -8.63 -10.24
C TYR A 4 -6.08 -7.73 -9.72
N LEU A 5 -7.24 -8.33 -9.39
CA LEU A 5 -8.34 -7.60 -8.78
C LEU A 5 -7.95 -7.04 -7.41
N SER A 6 -7.18 -7.80 -6.62
CA SER A 6 -6.68 -7.34 -5.31
C SER A 6 -5.74 -6.14 -5.43
N GLU A 7 -4.84 -6.12 -6.42
CA GLU A 7 -3.96 -4.98 -6.66
C GLU A 7 -4.73 -3.73 -7.08
N TYR A 8 -5.69 -3.88 -8.00
CA TYR A 8 -6.55 -2.78 -8.40
C TYR A 8 -7.38 -2.24 -7.23
N LEU A 9 -8.14 -3.10 -6.54
CA LEU A 9 -9.00 -2.69 -5.43
C LEU A 9 -8.19 -2.18 -4.24
N GLY A 10 -7.11 -2.85 -3.88
CA GLY A 10 -6.25 -2.43 -2.78
C GLY A 10 -5.64 -1.05 -3.03
N THR A 11 -5.16 -0.78 -4.25
CA THR A 11 -4.67 0.55 -4.61
C THR A 11 -5.80 1.58 -4.65
N THR A 12 -6.99 1.21 -5.16
CA THR A 12 -8.17 2.10 -5.17
C THR A 12 -8.53 2.52 -3.74
N PHE A 13 -8.67 1.58 -2.82
CA PHE A 13 -8.99 1.88 -1.42
C PHE A 13 -7.86 2.66 -0.74
N LEU A 14 -6.60 2.33 -1.01
CA LEU A 14 -5.48 3.07 -0.44
C LEU A 14 -5.53 4.55 -0.84
N LEU A 15 -5.72 4.85 -2.12
CA LEU A 15 -5.82 6.24 -2.59
C LEU A 15 -7.09 6.94 -2.10
N MET A 16 -8.22 6.23 -1.95
CA MET A 16 -9.41 6.79 -1.31
C MET A 16 -9.13 7.20 0.15
N ILE A 17 -8.39 6.39 0.90
CA ILE A 17 -8.00 6.70 2.28
C ILE A 17 -7.06 7.90 2.29
N VAL A 18 -6.00 7.89 1.48
CA VAL A 18 -5.01 8.98 1.43
C VAL A 18 -5.65 10.32 1.04
N VAL A 19 -6.38 10.34 -0.06
CA VAL A 19 -7.00 11.57 -0.58
C VAL A 19 -8.17 11.99 0.31
N GLY A 20 -9.05 11.05 0.67
CA GLY A 20 -10.24 11.33 1.48
C GLY A 20 -9.91 11.84 2.88
N SER A 21 -8.93 11.24 3.56
CA SER A 21 -8.51 11.73 4.88
C SER A 21 -7.82 13.10 4.82
N GLY A 22 -7.12 13.40 3.72
CA GLY A 22 -6.57 14.73 3.46
C GLY A 22 -7.66 15.78 3.29
N ILE A 23 -8.65 15.51 2.43
CA ILE A 23 -9.81 16.40 2.22
C ILE A 23 -10.59 16.61 3.53
N MET A 24 -10.88 15.52 4.27
CA MET A 24 -11.58 15.60 5.54
C MET A 24 -10.79 16.43 6.56
N GLY A 25 -9.46 16.21 6.67
CA GLY A 25 -8.62 16.99 7.57
C GLY A 25 -8.66 18.49 7.27
N GLN A 26 -8.55 18.86 6.01
CA GLN A 26 -8.64 20.26 5.56
C GLN A 26 -10.04 20.87 5.77
N SER A 27 -11.10 20.08 5.66
CA SER A 27 -12.47 20.57 5.90
C SER A 27 -12.81 20.78 7.38
N LEU A 28 -12.10 20.10 8.29
CA LEU A 28 -12.34 20.14 9.73
C LEU A 28 -11.38 21.04 10.51
N SER A 29 -10.23 21.41 9.92
CA SER A 29 -9.20 22.18 10.61
C SER A 29 -8.41 23.03 9.62
N ASP A 30 -8.21 24.31 9.99
CA ASP A 30 -7.31 25.22 9.28
C ASP A 30 -5.82 24.98 9.63
N ASN A 31 -5.55 23.99 10.50
CA ASN A 31 -4.18 23.66 10.92
C ASN A 31 -3.63 22.50 10.11
N ASP A 32 -2.68 22.78 9.21
CA ASP A 32 -2.04 21.81 8.35
C ASP A 32 -1.36 20.66 9.13
N SER A 33 -0.84 20.93 10.34
CA SER A 33 -0.21 19.90 11.17
C SER A 33 -1.20 18.87 11.66
N ILE A 34 -2.42 19.28 12.01
CA ILE A 34 -3.51 18.38 12.43
C ILE A 34 -3.97 17.57 11.23
N THR A 35 -4.16 18.22 10.09
CA THR A 35 -4.52 17.55 8.82
C THR A 35 -3.49 16.49 8.44
N LEU A 36 -2.20 16.84 8.50
CA LEU A 36 -1.11 15.91 8.21
C LEU A 36 -1.09 14.72 9.17
N LEU A 37 -1.26 14.96 10.47
CA LEU A 37 -1.28 13.89 11.48
C LEU A 37 -2.47 12.95 11.26
N ALA A 38 -3.67 13.49 11.05
CA ALA A 38 -4.87 12.71 10.78
C ALA A 38 -4.72 11.86 9.50
N ASN A 39 -4.22 12.46 8.42
CA ASN A 39 -3.94 11.76 7.17
C ASN A 39 -2.91 10.63 7.36
N THR A 40 -1.83 10.89 8.11
CA THR A 40 -0.78 9.90 8.38
C THR A 40 -1.35 8.69 9.15
N ILE A 41 -2.14 8.92 10.19
CA ILE A 41 -2.76 7.85 10.98
C ILE A 41 -3.75 7.06 10.13
N ALA A 42 -4.62 7.72 9.38
CA ALA A 42 -5.60 7.07 8.52
C ALA A 42 -4.93 6.22 7.44
N THR A 43 -3.91 6.77 6.77
CA THR A 43 -3.15 6.08 5.72
C THR A 43 -2.42 4.87 6.27
N GLY A 44 -1.68 5.02 7.38
CA GLY A 44 -0.94 3.92 8.01
C GLY A 44 -1.84 2.79 8.47
N SER A 45 -2.94 3.12 9.18
CA SER A 45 -3.92 2.14 9.64
C SER A 45 -4.62 1.44 8.47
N GLY A 46 -5.03 2.20 7.46
CA GLY A 46 -5.66 1.67 6.27
C GLY A 46 -4.74 0.74 5.49
N LEU A 47 -3.47 1.10 5.33
CA LEU A 47 -2.47 0.26 4.67
C LEU A 47 -2.27 -1.08 5.40
N ILE A 48 -2.20 -1.07 6.74
CA ILE A 48 -2.10 -2.30 7.54
C ILE A 48 -3.29 -3.22 7.26
N VAL A 49 -4.51 -2.70 7.28
CA VAL A 49 -5.73 -3.46 7.01
C VAL A 49 -5.73 -4.03 5.58
N LEU A 50 -5.36 -3.22 4.58
CA LEU A 50 -5.30 -3.65 3.19
C LEU A 50 -4.24 -4.74 2.96
N ILE A 51 -3.08 -4.61 3.59
CA ILE A 51 -2.03 -5.65 3.54
C ILE A 51 -2.54 -6.95 4.19
N TRP A 52 -3.21 -6.85 5.32
CA TRP A 52 -3.79 -8.03 5.98
C TRP A 52 -4.86 -8.73 5.12
N MET A 53 -5.73 -7.96 4.45
CA MET A 53 -6.79 -8.48 3.58
C MET A 53 -6.25 -9.12 2.30
N PHE A 54 -5.30 -8.49 1.63
CA PHE A 54 -4.89 -8.85 0.27
C PHE A 54 -3.51 -9.50 0.19
N GLY A 55 -2.71 -9.47 1.27
CA GLY A 55 -1.33 -9.94 1.28
C GLY A 55 -1.17 -11.38 0.83
N LYS A 56 -2.04 -12.27 1.29
CA LYS A 56 -2.04 -13.69 0.89
C LYS A 56 -2.56 -13.94 -0.55
N ILE A 57 -3.20 -12.95 -1.19
CA ILE A 57 -3.83 -13.09 -2.48
C ILE A 57 -2.92 -12.55 -3.59
N SER A 58 -2.35 -11.36 -3.41
CA SER A 58 -1.54 -10.66 -4.43
C SER A 58 -0.13 -10.31 -3.98
N GLY A 59 0.18 -10.44 -2.70
CA GLY A 59 1.37 -9.89 -2.09
C GLY A 59 1.16 -8.45 -1.56
N ALA A 60 0.00 -7.84 -1.84
CA ALA A 60 -0.39 -6.49 -1.41
C ALA A 60 0.68 -5.44 -1.73
N HIS A 61 1.07 -5.36 -2.98
CA HIS A 61 2.07 -4.37 -3.41
C HIS A 61 1.50 -2.95 -3.41
N PHE A 62 0.33 -2.75 -4.04
CA PHE A 62 -0.42 -1.49 -4.15
C PHE A 62 0.41 -0.28 -4.58
N ASN A 63 1.64 -0.51 -4.99
CA ASN A 63 2.62 0.53 -5.33
C ASN A 63 3.57 -0.01 -6.40
N PRO A 64 3.76 0.70 -7.53
CA PRO A 64 4.70 0.29 -8.57
C PRO A 64 6.15 0.14 -8.07
N ALA A 65 6.61 0.97 -7.12
CA ALA A 65 7.95 0.85 -6.55
C ALA A 65 8.15 -0.47 -5.79
N VAL A 66 7.14 -0.92 -5.05
CA VAL A 66 7.15 -2.23 -4.39
C VAL A 66 7.21 -3.35 -5.45
N SER A 67 6.41 -3.23 -6.51
CA SER A 67 6.40 -4.21 -7.61
C SER A 67 7.75 -4.29 -8.34
N VAL A 68 8.47 -3.17 -8.50
CA VAL A 68 9.83 -3.13 -9.05
C VAL A 68 10.79 -3.96 -8.19
N VAL A 69 10.77 -3.77 -6.88
CA VAL A 69 11.66 -4.49 -5.97
C VAL A 69 11.35 -5.99 -5.94
N MET A 70 10.06 -6.36 -5.92
CA MET A 70 9.66 -7.77 -5.95
C MET A 70 10.01 -8.44 -7.29
N PHE A 71 9.93 -7.70 -8.39
CA PHE A 71 10.40 -8.17 -9.69
C PHE A 71 11.92 -8.36 -9.71
N ALA A 72 12.68 -7.40 -9.18
CA ALA A 72 14.13 -7.48 -9.09
C ALA A 72 14.60 -8.65 -8.20
N ASN A 73 13.85 -8.97 -7.15
CA ASN A 73 14.10 -10.13 -6.29
C ASN A 73 13.66 -11.47 -6.91
N GLY A 74 13.11 -11.49 -8.12
CA GLY A 74 12.61 -12.70 -8.78
C GLY A 74 11.29 -13.25 -8.23
N GLU A 75 10.60 -12.50 -7.37
CA GLU A 75 9.33 -12.91 -6.78
C GLU A 75 8.13 -12.62 -7.68
N LEU A 76 8.31 -11.80 -8.71
CA LEU A 76 7.26 -11.40 -9.66
C LEU A 76 7.71 -11.66 -11.10
N SER A 77 6.91 -12.33 -11.90
CA SER A 77 7.21 -12.51 -13.32
C SER A 77 7.06 -11.20 -14.11
N SER A 78 7.77 -11.05 -15.23
CA SER A 78 7.70 -9.84 -16.08
C SER A 78 6.26 -9.47 -16.49
N ARG A 79 5.46 -10.49 -16.84
CA ARG A 79 4.04 -10.29 -17.18
C ARG A 79 3.24 -9.73 -15.99
N ASN A 80 3.41 -10.31 -14.81
CA ASN A 80 2.72 -9.87 -13.61
C ASN A 80 3.17 -8.47 -13.19
N PHE A 81 4.46 -8.16 -13.31
CA PHE A 81 5.01 -6.84 -13.04
C PHE A 81 4.31 -5.74 -13.87
N ILE A 82 4.21 -5.94 -15.19
CA ILE A 82 3.53 -4.97 -16.07
C ILE A 82 2.05 -4.85 -15.71
N LEU A 83 1.35 -5.98 -15.52
CA LEU A 83 -0.08 -5.98 -15.18
C LEU A 83 -0.34 -5.32 -13.82
N TYR A 84 0.49 -5.58 -12.81
CA TYR A 84 0.39 -4.93 -11.50
C TYR A 84 0.56 -3.42 -11.64
N GLY A 85 1.59 -2.96 -12.35
CA GLY A 85 1.80 -1.53 -12.57
C GLY A 85 0.60 -0.83 -13.22
N LEU A 86 0.04 -1.42 -14.28
CA LEU A 86 -1.15 -0.88 -14.96
C LEU A 86 -2.38 -0.86 -14.04
N LEU A 87 -2.59 -1.92 -13.26
CA LEU A 87 -3.74 -2.03 -12.34
C LEU A 87 -3.58 -1.08 -11.14
N GLN A 88 -2.37 -0.92 -10.63
CA GLN A 88 -2.06 0.03 -9.55
C GLN A 88 -2.29 1.48 -10.02
N VAL A 89 -1.81 1.85 -11.21
CA VAL A 89 -2.04 3.20 -11.76
C VAL A 89 -3.53 3.44 -11.99
N SER A 90 -4.25 2.50 -12.62
CA SER A 90 -5.69 2.65 -12.84
C SER A 90 -6.48 2.66 -11.52
N GLY A 91 -6.08 1.85 -10.54
CA GLY A 91 -6.66 1.86 -9.19
C GLY A 91 -6.44 3.18 -8.47
N ALA A 92 -5.23 3.75 -8.57
CA ALA A 92 -4.91 5.05 -7.99
C ALA A 92 -5.80 6.17 -8.57
N ILE A 93 -5.95 6.19 -9.89
CA ILE A 93 -6.84 7.16 -10.57
C ILE A 93 -8.27 6.97 -10.07
N SER A 94 -8.79 5.73 -10.08
CA SER A 94 -10.14 5.43 -9.64
C SER A 94 -10.38 5.84 -8.18
N GLY A 95 -9.43 5.56 -7.29
CA GLY A 95 -9.52 5.91 -5.87
C GLY A 95 -9.55 7.42 -5.63
N THR A 96 -8.72 8.17 -6.36
CA THR A 96 -8.71 9.64 -6.29
C THR A 96 -10.00 10.25 -6.80
N LEU A 97 -10.50 9.79 -7.96
CA LEU A 97 -11.77 10.26 -8.53
C LEU A 97 -12.95 10.00 -7.58
N LEU A 98 -13.01 8.80 -7.01
CA LEU A 98 -14.05 8.44 -6.04
C LEU A 98 -13.96 9.26 -4.77
N ALA A 99 -12.76 9.48 -4.22
CA ALA A 99 -12.57 10.32 -3.04
C ALA A 99 -13.08 11.74 -3.32
N ASN A 100 -12.65 12.38 -4.39
CA ASN A 100 -13.12 13.73 -4.75
C ASN A 100 -14.66 13.76 -4.85
N TYR A 101 -15.25 12.81 -5.57
CA TYR A 101 -16.70 12.75 -5.74
C TYR A 101 -17.45 12.57 -4.41
N MET A 102 -16.95 11.72 -3.52
CA MET A 102 -17.56 11.48 -2.19
C MET A 102 -17.58 12.74 -1.31
N PHE A 103 -16.64 13.64 -1.50
CA PHE A 103 -16.58 14.92 -0.78
C PHE A 103 -17.24 16.08 -1.54
N GLY A 104 -17.96 15.82 -2.63
CA GLY A 104 -18.66 16.86 -3.41
C GLY A 104 -17.74 17.77 -4.21
N LEU A 105 -16.51 17.32 -4.47
CA LEU A 105 -15.54 18.03 -5.29
C LEU A 105 -15.62 17.54 -6.75
N ASP A 106 -15.08 18.33 -7.67
CA ASP A 106 -14.91 17.89 -9.06
C ASP A 106 -14.05 16.62 -9.08
N ALA A 107 -14.57 15.57 -9.73
CA ALA A 107 -13.88 14.29 -9.77
C ALA A 107 -12.48 14.43 -10.39
N LEU A 108 -12.37 15.20 -11.48
CA LEU A 108 -11.10 15.53 -12.11
C LEU A 108 -10.61 16.90 -11.62
N GLN A 109 -9.53 16.88 -10.85
CA GLN A 109 -8.84 18.10 -10.43
C GLN A 109 -7.41 18.08 -10.94
N VAL A 110 -6.97 19.19 -11.50
CA VAL A 110 -5.57 19.41 -11.88
C VAL A 110 -4.87 20.13 -10.73
N SER A 111 -3.82 19.52 -10.19
CA SER A 111 -3.03 20.17 -9.13
C SER A 111 -2.39 21.45 -9.64
N ILE A 112 -2.64 22.55 -8.95
CA ILE A 112 -2.00 23.85 -9.23
C ILE A 112 -0.74 24.06 -8.37
N ASN A 113 -0.49 23.19 -7.39
CA ASN A 113 0.67 23.28 -6.53
C ASN A 113 1.91 22.72 -7.25
N SER A 114 2.89 23.56 -7.50
CA SER A 114 4.18 23.13 -8.03
C SER A 114 4.96 22.38 -6.97
N ARG A 115 5.18 21.07 -7.19
CA ARG A 115 6.04 20.22 -6.37
C ARG A 115 7.23 19.78 -7.23
N SER A 116 8.21 20.64 -7.39
CA SER A 116 9.42 20.36 -8.17
C SER A 116 10.65 20.88 -7.42
N GLY A 117 11.78 20.21 -7.63
CA GLY A 117 13.05 20.58 -7.01
C GLY A 117 13.84 19.35 -6.58
N LEU A 118 15.17 19.45 -6.63
CA LEU A 118 16.07 18.35 -6.30
C LEU A 118 15.88 17.84 -4.88
N ASN A 119 15.63 18.74 -3.93
CA ASN A 119 15.35 18.42 -2.53
C ASN A 119 14.09 17.54 -2.39
N LEU A 120 13.04 17.82 -3.15
CA LEU A 120 11.81 17.02 -3.13
C LEU A 120 12.02 15.64 -3.74
N TYR A 121 12.75 15.54 -4.85
CA TYR A 121 13.10 14.24 -5.44
C TYR A 121 13.94 13.39 -4.50
N ILE A 122 14.91 13.97 -3.82
CA ILE A 122 15.71 13.26 -2.81
C ILE A 122 14.83 12.78 -1.66
N SER A 123 13.92 13.62 -1.17
CA SER A 123 12.98 13.26 -0.10
C SER A 123 12.10 12.07 -0.49
N GLU A 124 11.56 12.06 -1.70
CA GLU A 124 10.75 10.95 -2.23
C GLU A 124 11.57 9.65 -2.32
N VAL A 125 12.81 9.73 -2.79
CA VAL A 125 13.71 8.57 -2.85
C VAL A 125 13.98 8.02 -1.44
N VAL A 126 14.29 8.87 -0.47
CA VAL A 126 14.56 8.46 0.93
C VAL A 126 13.31 7.85 1.57
N ALA A 127 12.14 8.49 1.39
CA ALA A 127 10.88 7.99 1.93
C ALA A 127 10.49 6.63 1.32
N THR A 128 10.60 6.49 0.00
CA THR A 128 10.32 5.23 -0.71
C THR A 128 11.30 4.14 -0.30
N PHE A 129 12.58 4.45 -0.18
CA PHE A 129 13.59 3.50 0.30
C PHE A 129 13.29 3.02 1.72
N GLY A 130 12.95 3.94 2.65
CA GLY A 130 12.55 3.59 4.00
C GLY A 130 11.31 2.68 4.03
N LEU A 131 10.29 2.99 3.25
CA LEU A 131 9.10 2.15 3.10
C LEU A 131 9.46 0.73 2.62
N LEU A 132 10.28 0.62 1.58
CA LEU A 132 10.70 -0.66 1.02
C LEU A 132 11.50 -1.50 2.02
N LEU A 133 12.41 -0.88 2.79
CA LEU A 133 13.13 -1.57 3.86
C LEU A 133 12.19 -2.18 4.90
N VAL A 134 11.20 -1.40 5.35
CA VAL A 134 10.19 -1.88 6.30
C VAL A 134 9.41 -3.05 5.72
N ILE A 135 8.91 -2.93 4.49
CA ILE A 135 8.15 -4.01 3.82
C ILE A 135 8.97 -5.29 3.73
N LEU A 136 10.21 -5.21 3.25
CA LEU A 136 11.09 -6.36 3.11
C LEU A 136 11.39 -7.01 4.47
N ARG A 137 11.62 -6.21 5.50
CA ARG A 137 11.90 -6.72 6.85
C ARG A 137 10.68 -7.39 7.47
N VAL A 138 9.52 -6.75 7.40
CA VAL A 138 8.28 -7.30 7.95
C VAL A 138 7.92 -8.63 7.29
N ARG A 139 8.04 -8.73 5.97
CA ARG A 139 7.81 -9.99 5.23
C ARG A 139 8.73 -11.10 5.71
N THR A 140 10.02 -10.82 5.88
CA THR A 140 11.00 -11.80 6.38
C THR A 140 10.62 -12.31 7.77
N VAL A 141 10.28 -11.41 8.69
CA VAL A 141 9.89 -11.76 10.06
C VAL A 141 8.58 -12.57 10.07
N CYS A 142 7.58 -12.18 9.29
CA CYS A 142 6.32 -12.92 9.19
C CYS A 142 6.51 -14.34 8.63
N LEU A 143 7.40 -14.50 7.65
CA LEU A 143 7.71 -15.82 7.08
C LEU A 143 8.43 -16.72 8.08
N LEU A 144 9.37 -16.20 8.86
CA LEU A 144 10.05 -16.96 9.93
C LEU A 144 9.05 -17.40 11.01
N TYR A 145 8.21 -16.48 11.48
CA TYR A 145 7.21 -16.80 12.51
C TYR A 145 6.19 -17.87 12.06
N THR A 146 5.77 -17.83 10.78
CA THR A 146 4.85 -18.87 10.26
C THR A 146 5.52 -20.21 10.05
N SER A 147 6.82 -20.26 9.73
CA SER A 147 7.57 -21.53 9.65
C SER A 147 7.77 -22.16 11.01
N ASP A 148 8.14 -21.37 12.03
CA ASP A 148 8.35 -21.86 13.40
C ASP A 148 7.03 -22.39 14.00
N ALA A 149 5.91 -21.71 13.79
CA ALA A 149 4.59 -22.16 14.22
C ALA A 149 4.11 -23.44 13.50
N ALA A 150 4.55 -23.65 12.25
CA ALA A 150 4.27 -24.89 11.51
C ALA A 150 5.10 -26.07 12.04
N ASP A 151 6.37 -25.83 12.37
CA ASP A 151 7.27 -26.84 12.93
C ASP A 151 6.84 -27.25 14.34
N GLU A 152 6.40 -26.31 15.19
CA GLU A 152 5.85 -26.61 16.51
C GLU A 152 4.58 -27.48 16.42
N ARG A 153 3.67 -27.19 15.47
CA ARG A 153 2.47 -28.01 15.26
C ARG A 153 2.82 -29.41 14.78
N SER A 154 3.80 -29.57 13.92
CA SER A 154 4.23 -30.88 13.43
C SER A 154 4.87 -31.71 14.53
N SER A 155 5.59 -31.11 15.49
CA SER A 155 6.22 -31.77 16.61
C SER A 155 5.21 -32.24 17.66
N VAL A 156 4.12 -31.51 17.86
CA VAL A 156 3.02 -31.87 18.78
C VAL A 156 2.23 -33.09 18.24
N ASP A 157 2.00 -33.15 16.93
CA ASP A 157 1.23 -34.26 16.31
C ASP A 157 2.01 -35.60 16.34
N LEU A 158 3.35 -35.57 16.35
CA LEU A 158 4.19 -36.75 16.47
C LEU A 158 4.29 -37.24 17.92
N GLY A 159 4.03 -36.41 18.93
CA GLY A 159 4.01 -36.75 20.36
C GLY A 159 2.73 -37.39 20.86
N GLY A 160 1.64 -37.35 20.11
CA GLY A 160 0.29 -37.84 20.49
C GLY A 160 -0.02 -39.30 20.13
N ARG A 161 0.90 -40.01 19.50
CA ARG A 161 0.75 -41.45 19.18
C ARG A 161 1.70 -42.31 19.99
N ARG A 162 1.34 -42.56 21.22
CA ARG A 162 1.80 -43.71 22.02
C ARG A 162 0.61 -44.29 22.79
#